data_1f86e9f6dd1c88693be7d478d781cfd5
#
_entry.id   1f86e9f6dd1c88693be7d478d781cfd5
#
_cell.length_a   1.000
_cell.length_b   1.000
_cell.length_c   1.000
_cell.angle_alpha   90.00
_cell.angle_beta   90.00
_cell.angle_gamma   90.00
#
_symmetry.space_group_name_H-M   'P 1'
#
loop_
_entity.id
_entity.type
_entity.pdbx_description
1 polymer ?
#
loop_
_entity_poly.entity_id
_entity_poly.type
_entity_poly.pdbx_seq_one_letter_code
_entity_poly.pdbx_strand_id
1 'polypeptide(L)'
;MAKQKASRPATKAAVKKRSGAKAAVRPSARKAVKAKARSVSPKTATRPRQRIAISHHREEDFRADGLRAYAKYRDLGMADATHGLAQAHVIRLQGPCDPAEVSKLHFHDVEFQMVYVLKGWVKTYMDGQGETLMQEGSAWTQPPKIKHMILDYSDDVELLEVILPAEFRTVELKA
;
A
#
# COMPACT_ATOMS: atom_id res chain seq x y z
N MET A 1 6.35 9.20 59.86
CA MET A 1 7.59 10.01 60.02
C MET A 1 8.21 10.02 58.63
N ALA A 2 8.46 11.03 58.01
CA ALA A 2 8.76 12.39 58.00
C ALA A 2 8.89 12.82 56.54
N LYS A 3 8.28 13.90 56.22
CA LYS A 3 8.38 14.77 55.07
C LYS A 3 9.81 15.23 54.80
N GLN A 4 10.19 15.42 53.52
CA GLN A 4 10.91 16.65 53.18
C GLN A 4 10.68 17.08 51.73
N LYS A 5 10.23 18.33 51.61
CA LYS A 5 10.16 19.19 50.44
C LYS A 5 11.51 19.90 50.24
N ALA A 6 11.89 20.20 48.99
CA ALA A 6 12.65 21.40 48.60
C ALA A 6 12.57 21.49 47.06
N SER A 7 11.91 22.39 46.42
CA SER A 7 12.02 23.83 46.10
C SER A 7 13.03 24.15 44.98
N ARG A 8 12.45 24.74 43.92
CA ARG A 8 13.08 25.39 42.76
C ARG A 8 14.05 26.54 43.15
N PRO A 9 14.88 27.01 42.19
CA PRO A 9 14.56 28.33 41.66
C PRO A 9 14.68 28.49 40.15
N ALA A 10 13.89 29.46 39.67
CA ALA A 10 13.85 30.01 38.30
C ALA A 10 14.96 31.06 38.14
N THR A 11 15.60 31.08 36.98
CA THR A 11 16.40 32.24 36.55
C THR A 11 15.84 32.81 35.25
N LYS A 12 15.38 34.05 35.37
CA LYS A 12 15.06 34.97 34.26
C LYS A 12 16.37 35.46 33.62
N ALA A 13 16.47 35.46 32.30
CA ALA A 13 17.48 36.25 31.60
C ALA A 13 16.82 37.03 30.46
N ALA A 14 17.23 38.28 30.34
CA ALA A 14 16.61 39.42 29.76
C ALA A 14 16.65 39.45 28.22
N VAL A 15 15.61 40.09 27.67
CA VAL A 15 15.44 40.57 26.30
C VAL A 15 16.41 41.70 25.99
N LYS A 16 17.19 41.58 24.91
CA LYS A 16 17.94 42.72 24.34
C LYS A 16 17.43 43.01 22.93
N LYS A 17 16.61 44.05 22.82
CA LYS A 17 16.22 44.68 21.55
C LYS A 17 17.45 45.24 20.87
N ARG A 18 17.64 44.89 19.60
CA ARG A 18 18.46 45.68 18.67
C ARG A 18 17.59 46.06 17.47
N SER A 19 17.39 47.34 17.35
CA SER A 19 16.89 48.08 16.18
C SER A 19 17.99 48.15 15.12
N GLY A 20 17.67 47.97 13.84
CA GLY A 20 18.61 48.13 12.76
C GLY A 20 17.95 48.09 11.38
N ALA A 21 17.64 49.26 10.86
CA ALA A 21 17.66 49.73 9.48
C ALA A 21 17.00 48.90 8.35
N LYS A 22 15.95 49.48 7.81
CA LYS A 22 15.33 49.20 6.51
C LYS A 22 16.29 49.55 5.37
N ALA A 23 16.66 48.59 4.54
CA ALA A 23 17.18 48.84 3.19
C ALA A 23 16.06 48.47 2.20
N ALA A 24 15.59 49.48 1.47
CA ALA A 24 14.60 49.32 0.40
C ALA A 24 15.29 48.78 -0.84
N VAL A 25 14.94 47.55 -1.26
CA VAL A 25 15.34 46.98 -2.55
C VAL A 25 14.19 47.18 -3.55
N ARG A 26 14.44 47.96 -4.60
CA ARG A 26 13.53 48.19 -5.73
C ARG A 26 13.29 46.88 -6.49
N PRO A 27 12.04 46.52 -6.86
CA PRO A 27 11.79 45.39 -7.72
C PRO A 27 12.13 45.72 -9.17
N SER A 28 13.07 44.99 -9.75
CA SER A 28 13.35 44.94 -11.18
C SER A 28 12.19 44.24 -11.91
N ALA A 29 11.58 44.97 -12.86
CA ALA A 29 10.52 44.42 -13.70
C ALA A 29 11.06 43.36 -14.65
N ARG A 30 10.89 42.09 -14.35
CA ARG A 30 11.06 40.97 -15.28
C ARG A 30 9.84 40.90 -16.20
N LYS A 31 10.04 41.14 -17.49
CA LYS A 31 9.07 40.91 -18.55
C LYS A 31 8.66 39.43 -18.53
N ALA A 32 7.40 39.17 -18.20
CA ALA A 32 6.81 37.84 -18.29
C ALA A 32 6.65 37.45 -19.75
N VAL A 33 7.46 36.50 -20.21
CA VAL A 33 7.25 35.80 -21.48
C VAL A 33 6.09 34.85 -21.28
N LYS A 34 4.93 35.14 -21.86
CA LYS A 34 3.78 34.23 -21.92
C LYS A 34 4.12 33.05 -22.82
N ALA A 35 4.62 31.95 -22.23
CA ALA A 35 4.67 30.66 -22.90
C ALA A 35 3.23 30.17 -23.07
N LYS A 36 2.75 30.09 -24.32
CA LYS A 36 1.52 29.37 -24.68
C LYS A 36 1.76 27.88 -24.37
N ALA A 37 1.34 27.41 -23.20
CA ALA A 37 1.24 26.00 -22.94
C ALA A 37 0.15 25.41 -23.87
N ARG A 38 0.58 24.69 -24.92
CA ARG A 38 -0.30 23.80 -25.66
C ARG A 38 -0.70 22.69 -24.69
N SER A 39 -1.92 22.76 -24.19
CA SER A 39 -2.55 21.62 -23.50
C SER A 39 -2.75 20.51 -24.54
N VAL A 40 -1.80 19.58 -24.60
CA VAL A 40 -2.03 18.29 -25.22
C VAL A 40 -2.83 17.50 -24.19
N SER A 41 -4.15 17.57 -24.28
CA SER A 41 -5.00 16.61 -23.55
C SER A 41 -4.64 15.22 -24.05
N PRO A 42 -4.21 14.29 -23.17
CA PRO A 42 -4.04 12.92 -23.59
C PRO A 42 -5.41 12.44 -24.09
N LYS A 43 -5.46 11.91 -25.32
CA LYS A 43 -6.63 11.17 -25.79
C LYS A 43 -6.80 10.00 -24.84
N THR A 44 -7.64 10.16 -23.82
CA THR A 44 -8.09 9.05 -22.99
C THR A 44 -8.81 8.09 -23.94
N ALA A 45 -8.17 6.98 -24.25
CA ALA A 45 -8.86 5.87 -24.89
C ALA A 45 -10.08 5.58 -24.00
N THR A 46 -11.28 5.76 -24.54
CA THR A 46 -12.51 5.51 -23.79
C THR A 46 -12.55 4.02 -23.48
N ARG A 47 -12.35 3.67 -22.22
CA ARG A 47 -12.47 2.28 -21.76
C ARG A 47 -13.92 1.82 -22.01
N PRO A 48 -14.14 0.54 -22.36
CA PRO A 48 -15.48 0.00 -22.49
C PRO A 48 -16.29 0.22 -21.21
N ARG A 49 -17.62 0.30 -21.34
CA ARG A 49 -18.51 0.48 -20.19
C ARG A 49 -18.42 -0.75 -19.28
N GLN A 50 -18.09 -0.52 -18.02
CA GLN A 50 -18.03 -1.57 -17.00
C GLN A 50 -19.41 -2.18 -16.75
N ARG A 51 -19.42 -3.43 -16.32
CA ARG A 51 -20.62 -4.20 -15.98
C ARG A 51 -20.71 -4.37 -14.46
N ILE A 52 -21.89 -4.69 -13.98
CA ILE A 52 -22.06 -5.11 -12.58
C ILE A 52 -21.56 -6.56 -12.48
N ALA A 53 -20.70 -6.82 -11.49
CA ALA A 53 -20.34 -8.17 -11.04
C ALA A 53 -20.87 -8.39 -9.63
N ILE A 54 -21.46 -9.54 -9.39
CA ILE A 54 -21.90 -9.99 -8.05
C ILE A 54 -21.30 -11.36 -7.80
N SER A 55 -20.50 -11.48 -6.76
CA SER A 55 -19.86 -12.74 -6.36
C SER A 55 -20.34 -13.09 -4.95
N HIS A 56 -21.25 -14.05 -4.85
CA HIS A 56 -21.64 -14.63 -3.56
C HIS A 56 -20.60 -15.61 -3.08
N HIS A 57 -20.43 -15.71 -1.76
CA HIS A 57 -19.51 -16.69 -1.18
C HIS A 57 -20.00 -18.12 -1.45
N ARG A 58 -19.13 -18.92 -2.03
CA ARG A 58 -19.29 -20.37 -2.18
C ARG A 58 -17.94 -21.04 -1.97
N GLU A 59 -17.94 -22.10 -1.18
CA GLU A 59 -16.70 -22.82 -0.83
C GLU A 59 -16.05 -23.46 -2.05
N GLU A 60 -16.85 -23.97 -2.96
CA GLU A 60 -16.43 -24.62 -4.20
C GLU A 60 -15.77 -23.65 -5.21
N ASP A 61 -15.88 -22.33 -5.00
CA ASP A 61 -15.23 -21.33 -5.88
C ASP A 61 -13.75 -21.10 -5.53
N PHE A 62 -13.27 -21.63 -4.42
CA PHE A 62 -11.85 -21.57 -4.07
C PHE A 62 -11.05 -22.60 -4.87
N ARG A 63 -10.18 -22.12 -5.77
CA ARG A 63 -9.35 -22.92 -6.66
C ARG A 63 -7.88 -22.88 -6.28
N ALA A 64 -7.17 -24.02 -6.46
CA ALA A 64 -5.74 -24.16 -6.21
C ALA A 64 -4.91 -24.04 -7.51
N ASP A 65 -5.40 -23.28 -8.49
CA ASP A 65 -4.79 -23.07 -9.81
C ASP A 65 -4.03 -21.74 -9.94
N GLY A 66 -3.84 -21.05 -8.82
CA GLY A 66 -3.11 -19.79 -8.77
C GLY A 66 -1.59 -19.93 -8.73
N LEU A 67 -0.90 -18.78 -8.56
CA LEU A 67 0.56 -18.68 -8.56
C LEU A 67 1.24 -19.48 -7.42
N ARG A 68 0.57 -19.65 -6.29
CA ARG A 68 1.13 -20.25 -5.07
C ARG A 68 0.46 -21.58 -4.72
N ALA A 69 1.22 -22.64 -4.63
CA ALA A 69 0.71 -23.98 -4.31
C ALA A 69 0.08 -24.06 -2.90
N TYR A 70 0.52 -23.20 -1.98
CA TYR A 70 0.00 -23.09 -0.61
C TYR A 70 -1.23 -22.19 -0.50
N ALA A 71 -1.83 -21.73 -1.61
CA ALA A 71 -2.95 -20.82 -1.60
C ALA A 71 -4.09 -21.31 -2.50
N LYS A 72 -5.32 -21.04 -2.07
CA LYS A 72 -6.50 -21.08 -2.92
C LYS A 72 -7.01 -19.68 -3.18
N TYR A 73 -7.55 -19.49 -4.35
CA TYR A 73 -8.04 -18.19 -4.83
C TYR A 73 -9.52 -18.31 -5.21
N ARG A 74 -10.31 -17.35 -4.74
CA ARG A 74 -11.68 -17.15 -5.19
C ARG A 74 -11.79 -15.85 -5.95
N ASP A 75 -11.93 -15.92 -7.27
CA ASP A 75 -12.13 -14.76 -8.14
C ASP A 75 -13.49 -14.09 -7.84
N LEU A 76 -13.51 -12.77 -7.77
CA LEU A 76 -14.71 -11.98 -7.55
C LEU A 76 -15.32 -11.44 -8.86
N GLY A 77 -14.77 -11.79 -10.03
CA GLY A 77 -15.26 -11.40 -11.34
C GLY A 77 -14.99 -9.94 -11.73
N MET A 78 -14.07 -9.26 -11.02
CA MET A 78 -13.81 -7.85 -11.27
C MET A 78 -13.05 -7.62 -12.57
N ALA A 79 -12.12 -8.49 -12.94
CA ALA A 79 -11.34 -8.35 -14.15
C ALA A 79 -12.24 -8.34 -15.40
N ASP A 80 -13.15 -9.28 -15.50
CA ASP A 80 -14.09 -9.37 -16.60
C ASP A 80 -15.09 -8.21 -16.63
N ALA A 81 -15.65 -7.86 -15.46
CA ALA A 81 -16.63 -6.77 -15.34
C ALA A 81 -16.04 -5.40 -15.67
N THR A 82 -14.75 -5.20 -15.44
CA THR A 82 -14.04 -3.93 -15.65
C THR A 82 -13.16 -3.89 -16.90
N HIS A 83 -13.24 -4.94 -17.75
CA HIS A 83 -12.41 -5.09 -18.94
C HIS A 83 -10.92 -4.96 -18.64
N GLY A 84 -10.44 -5.69 -17.63
CA GLY A 84 -9.04 -5.75 -17.25
C GLY A 84 -8.54 -4.54 -16.45
N LEU A 85 -9.43 -3.63 -16.02
CA LEU A 85 -9.01 -2.49 -15.20
C LEU A 85 -8.52 -2.95 -13.83
N ALA A 86 -9.26 -3.83 -13.16
CA ALA A 86 -8.97 -4.29 -11.82
C ALA A 86 -9.23 -5.78 -11.66
N GLN A 87 -8.38 -6.44 -10.89
CA GLN A 87 -8.62 -7.78 -10.34
C GLN A 87 -8.99 -7.65 -8.87
N ALA A 88 -9.91 -8.46 -8.40
CA ALA A 88 -10.13 -8.68 -6.98
C ALA A 88 -10.38 -10.16 -6.73
N HIS A 89 -9.74 -10.70 -5.70
CA HIS A 89 -9.93 -12.08 -5.29
C HIS A 89 -9.75 -12.25 -3.76
N VAL A 90 -10.32 -13.31 -3.23
CA VAL A 90 -10.03 -13.76 -1.88
C VAL A 90 -8.97 -14.84 -1.95
N ILE A 91 -7.89 -14.65 -1.20
CA ILE A 91 -6.80 -15.62 -1.04
C ILE A 91 -6.99 -16.32 0.29
N ARG A 92 -7.00 -17.65 0.28
CA ARG A 92 -6.95 -18.49 1.48
C ARG A 92 -5.64 -19.22 1.48
N LEU A 93 -4.79 -18.97 2.46
CA LEU A 93 -3.56 -19.74 2.64
C LEU A 93 -3.88 -21.06 3.32
N GLN A 94 -3.17 -22.12 2.94
CA GLN A 94 -3.49 -23.47 3.34
C GLN A 94 -2.39 -24.11 4.18
N GLY A 95 -2.81 -24.77 5.26
CA GLY A 95 -1.94 -25.51 6.15
C GLY A 95 -1.06 -24.61 7.02
N PRO A 96 -0.19 -25.21 7.84
CA PRO A 96 0.78 -24.46 8.60
C PRO A 96 1.76 -23.76 7.66
N CYS A 97 2.18 -22.56 8.05
CA CYS A 97 3.15 -21.79 7.28
C CYS A 97 4.49 -22.56 7.18
N ASP A 98 4.93 -22.82 5.95
CA ASP A 98 6.30 -23.27 5.68
C ASP A 98 7.11 -22.09 5.11
N PRO A 99 8.00 -21.46 5.89
CA PRO A 99 8.78 -20.34 5.41
C PRO A 99 9.64 -20.65 4.17
N ALA A 100 10.07 -21.89 3.98
CA ALA A 100 10.84 -22.30 2.81
C ALA A 100 10.03 -22.17 1.50
N GLU A 101 8.72 -22.39 1.58
CA GLU A 101 7.81 -22.25 0.45
C GLU A 101 7.24 -20.84 0.31
N VAL A 102 6.98 -20.17 1.42
CA VAL A 102 6.21 -18.93 1.46
C VAL A 102 7.08 -17.68 1.39
N SER A 103 8.23 -17.68 2.08
CA SER A 103 9.07 -16.49 2.27
C SER A 103 9.97 -16.22 1.05
N LYS A 104 9.37 -16.10 -0.13
CA LYS A 104 10.07 -15.77 -1.38
C LYS A 104 9.94 -14.28 -1.67
N LEU A 105 11.06 -13.56 -1.59
CA LEU A 105 11.09 -12.12 -1.87
C LEU A 105 10.73 -11.88 -3.33
N HIS A 106 9.74 -11.03 -3.57
CA HIS A 106 9.24 -10.71 -4.89
C HIS A 106 8.65 -9.30 -4.96
N PHE A 107 8.29 -8.87 -6.16
CA PHE A 107 7.50 -7.66 -6.38
C PHE A 107 6.49 -7.86 -7.51
N HIS A 108 5.50 -7.00 -7.56
CA HIS A 108 4.50 -6.94 -8.63
C HIS A 108 4.67 -5.68 -9.47
N ASP A 109 4.54 -5.81 -10.79
CA ASP A 109 4.55 -4.68 -11.73
C ASP A 109 3.10 -4.22 -11.93
N VAL A 110 2.60 -3.49 -10.95
CA VAL A 110 1.21 -3.02 -10.82
C VAL A 110 1.17 -1.50 -10.77
N GLU A 111 -0.01 -0.91 -11.00
CA GLU A 111 -0.27 0.52 -10.75
C GLU A 111 -0.80 0.74 -9.33
N PHE A 112 -1.55 -0.23 -8.83
CA PHE A 112 -2.11 -0.21 -7.47
C PHE A 112 -2.30 -1.64 -6.98
N GLN A 113 -2.03 -1.86 -5.70
CA GLN A 113 -2.36 -3.09 -4.99
C GLN A 113 -2.70 -2.77 -3.55
N MET A 114 -3.77 -3.36 -3.06
CA MET A 114 -4.11 -3.35 -1.64
C MET A 114 -4.49 -4.74 -1.18
N VAL A 115 -4.22 -5.01 0.09
CA VAL A 115 -4.64 -6.23 0.77
C VAL A 115 -5.40 -5.86 2.03
N TYR A 116 -6.45 -6.64 2.35
CA TYR A 116 -7.23 -6.52 3.56
C TYR A 116 -7.36 -7.89 4.22
N VAL A 117 -7.10 -8.00 5.51
CA VAL A 117 -7.26 -9.26 6.26
C VAL A 117 -8.73 -9.46 6.60
N LEU A 118 -9.37 -10.45 5.97
CA LEU A 118 -10.75 -10.83 6.22
C LEU A 118 -10.91 -11.71 7.45
N LYS A 119 -9.89 -12.55 7.71
CA LYS A 119 -9.88 -13.51 8.81
C LYS A 119 -8.45 -13.87 9.18
N GLY A 120 -8.20 -14.16 10.47
CA GLY A 120 -6.89 -14.58 10.96
C GLY A 120 -5.85 -13.46 10.97
N TRP A 121 -4.60 -13.83 10.69
CA TRP A 121 -3.50 -12.87 10.64
C TRP A 121 -2.42 -13.32 9.64
N VAL A 122 -1.64 -12.34 9.16
CA VAL A 122 -0.47 -12.56 8.31
C VAL A 122 0.67 -11.65 8.77
N LYS A 123 1.88 -12.18 8.84
CA LYS A 123 3.11 -11.44 9.07
C LYS A 123 3.82 -11.26 7.75
N THR A 124 4.13 -10.02 7.38
CA THR A 124 4.77 -9.67 6.11
C THR A 124 6.05 -8.88 6.34
N TYR A 125 6.97 -8.96 5.40
CA TYR A 125 8.07 -8.03 5.23
C TYR A 125 7.82 -7.17 3.99
N MET A 126 8.05 -5.87 4.11
CA MET A 126 8.01 -4.91 3.00
C MET A 126 9.23 -4.00 3.05
N ASP A 127 9.88 -3.81 1.92
CA ASP A 127 11.07 -2.97 1.80
C ASP A 127 10.77 -1.53 2.25
N GLY A 128 11.62 -0.99 3.12
CA GLY A 128 11.43 0.33 3.74
C GLY A 128 10.47 0.39 4.93
N GLN A 129 9.60 -0.63 5.13
CA GLN A 129 8.70 -0.73 6.29
C GLN A 129 9.20 -1.75 7.31
N GLY A 130 9.86 -2.83 6.84
CA GLY A 130 10.26 -3.96 7.67
C GLY A 130 9.13 -4.96 7.92
N GLU A 131 9.26 -5.73 8.99
CA GLU A 131 8.28 -6.74 9.38
C GLU A 131 7.05 -6.12 10.04
N THR A 132 5.87 -6.54 9.64
CA THR A 132 4.61 -6.07 10.18
C THR A 132 3.62 -7.22 10.31
N LEU A 133 2.95 -7.29 11.47
CA LEU A 133 1.85 -8.22 11.73
C LEU A 133 0.52 -7.54 11.39
N MET A 134 -0.21 -8.11 10.45
CA MET A 134 -1.53 -7.67 10.02
C MET A 134 -2.57 -8.63 10.56
N GLN A 135 -3.49 -8.16 11.38
CA GLN A 135 -4.58 -8.93 11.98
C GLN A 135 -5.89 -8.68 11.21
N GLU A 136 -6.91 -9.46 11.50
CA GLU A 136 -8.27 -9.25 10.99
C GLU A 136 -8.69 -7.77 11.08
N GLY A 137 -9.20 -7.21 9.99
CA GLY A 137 -9.54 -5.80 9.85
C GLY A 137 -8.38 -4.90 9.41
N SER A 138 -7.14 -5.39 9.38
CA SER A 138 -5.99 -4.62 8.87
C SER A 138 -6.03 -4.51 7.36
N ALA A 139 -5.58 -3.36 6.85
CA ALA A 139 -5.40 -3.13 5.41
C ALA A 139 -4.07 -2.42 5.14
N TRP A 140 -3.47 -2.73 4.00
CA TRP A 140 -2.27 -2.02 3.55
C TRP A 140 -2.22 -1.92 2.03
N THR A 141 -1.47 -0.96 1.54
CA THR A 141 -1.11 -0.86 0.11
C THR A 141 0.28 -1.42 -0.12
N GLN A 142 0.48 -2.00 -1.29
CA GLN A 142 1.77 -2.41 -1.81
C GLN A 142 2.12 -1.52 -3.00
N PRO A 143 2.95 -0.49 -2.83
CA PRO A 143 3.35 0.38 -3.93
C PRO A 143 3.95 -0.41 -5.10
N PRO A 144 3.86 0.09 -6.33
CA PRO A 144 4.44 -0.55 -7.50
C PRO A 144 5.90 -0.96 -7.27
N LYS A 145 6.22 -2.22 -7.55
CA LYS A 145 7.57 -2.79 -7.44
C LYS A 145 8.17 -2.82 -6.03
N ILE A 146 7.38 -2.59 -4.97
CA ILE A 146 7.87 -2.79 -3.61
C ILE A 146 8.24 -4.26 -3.41
N LYS A 147 9.44 -4.50 -2.89
CA LYS A 147 9.87 -5.86 -2.56
C LYS A 147 9.21 -6.29 -1.27
N HIS A 148 8.57 -7.42 -1.30
CA HIS A 148 7.86 -7.94 -0.13
C HIS A 148 7.82 -9.47 -0.14
N MET A 149 7.49 -10.03 1.01
CA MET A 149 7.24 -11.46 1.19
C MET A 149 6.35 -11.70 2.41
N ILE A 150 5.67 -12.82 2.43
CA ILE A 150 5.01 -13.35 3.62
C ILE A 150 6.07 -14.05 4.46
N LEU A 151 6.03 -13.83 5.77
CA LEU A 151 6.93 -14.46 6.74
C LEU A 151 6.22 -15.56 7.53
N ASP A 152 4.94 -15.34 7.85
CA ASP A 152 4.14 -16.25 8.64
C ASP A 152 2.65 -15.92 8.53
N TYR A 153 1.76 -16.85 8.87
CA TYR A 153 0.31 -16.64 8.87
C TYR A 153 -0.44 -17.67 9.73
N SER A 154 -1.66 -17.32 10.14
CA SER A 154 -2.56 -18.28 10.81
C SER A 154 -3.17 -19.28 9.83
N ASP A 155 -3.44 -20.51 10.30
CA ASP A 155 -3.98 -21.60 9.47
C ASP A 155 -5.33 -21.27 8.82
N ASP A 156 -6.02 -20.25 9.31
CA ASP A 156 -7.36 -19.86 8.87
C ASP A 156 -7.36 -18.48 8.15
N VAL A 157 -6.21 -17.98 7.74
CA VAL A 157 -6.10 -16.64 7.15
C VAL A 157 -6.82 -16.55 5.80
N GLU A 158 -7.62 -15.50 5.66
CA GLU A 158 -8.22 -15.07 4.40
C GLU A 158 -7.91 -13.60 4.14
N LEU A 159 -7.48 -13.31 2.93
CA LEU A 159 -7.09 -11.99 2.49
C LEU A 159 -7.93 -11.57 1.29
N LEU A 160 -8.49 -10.37 1.30
CA LEU A 160 -8.97 -9.73 0.07
C LEU A 160 -7.81 -8.97 -0.56
N GLU A 161 -7.54 -9.27 -1.82
CA GLU A 161 -6.55 -8.54 -2.60
C GLU A 161 -7.23 -7.84 -3.77
N VAL A 162 -6.89 -6.56 -3.99
CA VAL A 162 -7.34 -5.74 -5.12
C VAL A 162 -6.14 -5.19 -5.85
N ILE A 163 -6.08 -5.40 -7.18
CA ILE A 163 -4.92 -5.11 -8.02
C ILE A 163 -5.36 -4.36 -9.29
N LEU A 164 -4.56 -3.40 -9.71
CA LEU A 164 -4.69 -2.69 -10.98
C LEU A 164 -3.31 -2.66 -11.69
N PRO A 165 -3.26 -2.96 -13.02
CA PRO A 165 -4.32 -3.58 -13.82
C PRO A 165 -4.59 -5.03 -13.40
N ALA A 166 -5.65 -5.65 -13.94
CA ALA A 166 -5.99 -7.04 -13.64
C ALA A 166 -4.89 -8.03 -14.09
N GLU A 167 -4.24 -7.75 -15.20
CA GLU A 167 -3.07 -8.51 -15.67
C GLU A 167 -1.79 -7.79 -15.25
N PHE A 168 -0.94 -8.48 -14.54
CA PHE A 168 0.34 -7.95 -14.05
C PHE A 168 1.40 -9.05 -13.99
N ARG A 169 2.65 -8.63 -13.89
CA ARG A 169 3.78 -9.54 -13.75
C ARG A 169 4.27 -9.58 -12.30
N THR A 170 4.46 -10.79 -11.79
CA THR A 170 5.20 -11.06 -10.56
C THR A 170 6.65 -11.41 -10.89
N VAL A 171 7.59 -10.79 -10.20
CA VAL A 171 9.03 -11.04 -10.36
C VAL A 171 9.60 -11.53 -9.04
N GLU A 172 9.97 -12.81 -9.00
CA GLU A 172 10.69 -13.38 -7.86
C GLU A 172 12.18 -12.95 -7.90
N LEU A 173 12.68 -12.56 -6.76
CA LEU A 173 14.08 -12.16 -6.60
C LEU A 173 14.85 -13.37 -6.08
N LYS A 174 15.97 -13.68 -6.73
CA LYS A 174 16.89 -14.71 -6.22
C LYS A 174 17.59 -14.15 -4.98
N ALA A 175 17.65 -14.97 -3.92
CA ALA A 175 18.49 -14.71 -2.76
C ALA A 175 19.96 -14.69 -3.13
#